data_d16c956ce55d30982fc5a5c0e09bd8f1
#
_entry.id   d16c956ce55d30982fc5a5c0e09bd8f1
#
_cell.length_a   1.000
_cell.length_b   1.000
_cell.length_c   1.000
_cell.angle_alpha   90.00
_cell.angle_beta   90.00
_cell.angle_gamma   90.00
#
_symmetry.space_group_name_H-M   'P 1'
#
loop_
_entity.id
_entity.type
_entity.pdbx_description
1 polymer ?
#
loop_
_entity_poly.entity_id
_entity_poly.type
_entity_poly.pdbx_seq_one_letter_code
_entity_poly.pdbx_strand_id
1 'polypeptide(L)'
;MTTVLTASLPTSDALRTRVRDALAAVGASVSLGEPGDGMPASTPITGDVLFSVPASSVAATDAAISSAAEAFSVWRVTPAPVRGALVARLGQLLVEHKADLAALVTVEAGKINSEALGEVQEMIDICEFAVGLSRQLYGRTIASERPGHRLM
;
A
#
# COMPACT_ATOMS: atom_id res chain seq x y z
N MET A 1 45.89 1.37 -5.55
CA MET A 1 45.23 0.10 -5.16
C MET A 1 43.82 0.45 -4.63
N THR A 2 42.82 0.27 -5.48
CA THR A 2 41.44 0.59 -5.11
C THR A 2 40.88 -0.63 -4.35
N THR A 3 40.68 -0.49 -3.05
CA THR A 3 40.05 -1.53 -2.24
C THR A 3 38.56 -1.59 -2.63
N VAL A 4 38.17 -2.58 -3.39
CA VAL A 4 36.77 -2.89 -3.64
C VAL A 4 36.20 -3.44 -2.34
N LEU A 5 35.38 -2.63 -1.65
CA LEU A 5 34.56 -3.09 -0.54
C LEU A 5 33.52 -4.06 -1.11
N THR A 6 33.79 -5.35 -1.03
CA THR A 6 32.82 -6.41 -1.26
C THR A 6 31.84 -6.41 -0.07
N ALA A 7 30.80 -5.56 -0.15
CA ALA A 7 29.67 -5.70 0.77
C ALA A 7 29.00 -7.06 0.47
N SER A 8 29.01 -7.96 1.45
CA SER A 8 28.26 -9.21 1.33
C SER A 8 26.76 -8.92 1.33
N LEU A 9 26.00 -9.63 0.49
CA LEU A 9 24.54 -9.58 0.52
C LEU A 9 24.03 -10.00 1.92
N PRO A 10 22.94 -9.43 2.38
CA PRO A 10 22.31 -9.84 3.65
C PRO A 10 21.85 -11.30 3.56
N THR A 11 21.86 -12.00 4.66
CA THR A 11 21.33 -13.37 4.75
C THR A 11 19.80 -13.35 4.78
N SER A 12 19.17 -14.46 4.38
CA SER A 12 17.71 -14.60 4.44
C SER A 12 17.15 -14.43 5.84
N ASP A 13 17.88 -14.85 6.88
CA ASP A 13 17.49 -14.65 8.29
C ASP A 13 17.53 -13.16 8.68
N ALA A 14 18.51 -12.42 8.24
CA ALA A 14 18.57 -10.97 8.44
C ALA A 14 17.41 -10.26 7.73
N LEU A 15 17.04 -10.71 6.52
CA LEU A 15 15.89 -10.17 5.79
C LEU A 15 14.56 -10.51 6.46
N ARG A 16 14.40 -11.74 6.97
CA ARG A 16 13.22 -12.12 7.77
C ARG A 16 13.06 -11.27 9.02
N THR A 17 14.16 -11.04 9.75
CA THR A 17 14.16 -10.17 10.93
C THR A 17 13.72 -8.76 10.55
N ARG A 18 14.30 -8.19 9.49
CA ARG A 18 13.96 -6.84 9.01
C ARG A 18 12.47 -6.70 8.64
N VAL A 19 11.89 -7.72 8.01
CA VAL A 19 10.45 -7.74 7.68
C VAL A 19 9.60 -7.77 8.94
N ARG A 20 9.93 -8.63 9.91
CA ARG A 20 9.19 -8.73 11.17
C ARG A 20 9.23 -7.42 11.96
N ASP A 21 10.41 -6.80 12.04
CA ASP A 21 10.60 -5.52 12.74
C ASP A 21 9.77 -4.41 12.08
N ALA A 22 9.81 -4.32 10.74
CA ALA A 22 9.05 -3.34 10.00
C ALA A 22 7.52 -3.53 10.15
N LEU A 23 7.03 -4.77 10.07
CA LEU A 23 5.61 -5.08 10.28
C LEU A 23 5.18 -4.75 11.72
N ALA A 24 6.02 -5.04 12.71
CA ALA A 24 5.74 -4.69 14.10
C ALA A 24 5.70 -3.18 14.31
N ALA A 25 6.63 -2.44 13.71
CA ALA A 25 6.69 -0.98 13.79
C ALA A 25 5.44 -0.30 13.22
N VAL A 26 4.90 -0.82 12.11
CA VAL A 26 3.66 -0.29 11.50
C VAL A 26 2.38 -0.84 12.17
N GLY A 27 2.52 -1.72 13.18
CA GLY A 27 1.38 -2.32 13.88
C GLY A 27 0.57 -3.30 13.02
N ALA A 28 1.18 -3.90 12.00
CA ALA A 28 0.49 -4.81 11.10
C ALA A 28 0.30 -6.19 11.74
N SER A 29 -0.96 -6.68 11.72
CA SER A 29 -1.31 -8.03 12.16
C SER A 29 -1.36 -8.97 10.95
N VAL A 30 -0.19 -9.33 10.43
CA VAL A 30 -0.06 -10.27 9.32
C VAL A 30 0.44 -11.61 9.83
N SER A 31 -0.27 -12.70 9.50
CA SER A 31 0.20 -14.05 9.76
C SER A 31 1.25 -14.44 8.73
N LEU A 32 2.51 -14.52 9.16
CA LEU A 32 3.59 -15.03 8.34
C LEU A 32 3.90 -16.46 8.77
N GLY A 33 3.66 -17.43 7.89
CA GLY A 33 4.00 -18.84 8.09
C GLY A 33 5.45 -19.14 7.66
N GLU A 34 5.93 -20.32 8.05
CA GLU A 34 7.20 -20.84 7.52
C GLU A 34 7.07 -21.18 6.03
N PRO A 35 8.19 -21.16 5.26
CA PRO A 35 8.17 -21.53 3.87
C PRO A 35 7.55 -22.92 3.63
N GLY A 36 6.55 -22.98 2.74
CA GLY A 36 5.85 -24.21 2.38
C GLY A 36 4.36 -24.27 2.76
N ASP A 37 3.91 -23.43 3.70
CA ASP A 37 2.53 -23.42 4.20
C ASP A 37 1.69 -22.28 3.63
N GLY A 38 1.50 -22.23 2.30
CA GLY A 38 0.70 -21.18 1.64
C GLY A 38 1.37 -20.57 0.42
N MET A 39 0.98 -19.33 0.08
CA MET A 39 1.61 -18.60 -1.02
C MET A 39 3.03 -18.14 -0.60
N PRO A 40 4.06 -18.46 -1.41
CA PRO A 40 5.43 -18.06 -1.08
C PRO A 40 5.61 -16.56 -1.22
N ALA A 41 6.23 -15.94 -0.22
CA ALA A 41 6.77 -14.58 -0.25
C ALA A 41 8.29 -14.66 -0.37
N SER A 42 8.80 -14.45 -1.56
CA SER A 42 10.24 -14.54 -1.88
C SER A 42 10.86 -13.17 -1.99
N THR A 43 12.20 -13.13 -1.91
CA THR A 43 12.98 -11.91 -2.12
C THR A 43 13.92 -12.07 -3.30
N PRO A 44 14.04 -11.08 -4.20
CA PRO A 44 15.00 -11.12 -5.29
C PRO A 44 16.46 -10.89 -4.81
N ILE A 45 16.66 -10.47 -3.55
CA ILE A 45 18.00 -10.20 -3.01
C ILE A 45 18.82 -11.49 -2.86
N THR A 46 18.18 -12.56 -2.35
CA THR A 46 18.82 -13.88 -2.20
C THR A 46 18.21 -14.95 -3.10
N GLY A 47 17.02 -14.71 -3.66
CA GLY A 47 16.23 -15.69 -4.40
C GLY A 47 15.43 -16.65 -3.51
N ASP A 48 15.51 -16.49 -2.19
CA ASP A 48 14.87 -17.41 -1.25
C ASP A 48 13.40 -17.03 -0.95
N VAL A 49 12.61 -18.03 -0.60
CA VAL A 49 11.31 -17.84 0.05
C VAL A 49 11.55 -17.48 1.51
N LEU A 50 11.14 -16.27 1.90
CA LEU A 50 11.30 -15.79 3.27
C LEU A 50 10.15 -16.26 4.17
N PHE A 51 8.92 -16.22 3.66
CA PHE A 51 7.70 -16.54 4.40
C PHE A 51 6.69 -17.21 3.50
N SER A 52 5.64 -17.74 4.11
CA SER A 52 4.40 -18.09 3.42
C SER A 52 3.25 -17.25 3.95
N VAL A 53 2.34 -16.86 3.06
CA VAL A 53 1.12 -16.12 3.41
C VAL A 53 -0.08 -17.03 3.17
N PRO A 54 -1.01 -17.16 4.14
CA PRO A 54 -2.17 -18.02 3.97
C PRO A 54 -3.03 -17.54 2.78
N ALA A 55 -3.41 -18.46 1.92
CA ALA A 55 -4.32 -18.19 0.81
C ALA A 55 -5.77 -18.09 1.32
N SER A 56 -6.53 -17.14 0.82
CA SER A 56 -7.96 -17.03 1.11
C SER A 56 -8.73 -18.14 0.40
N SER A 57 -9.68 -18.76 1.09
CA SER A 57 -10.64 -19.67 0.46
C SER A 57 -11.64 -18.91 -0.41
N VAL A 58 -12.30 -19.61 -1.34
CA VAL A 58 -13.38 -19.06 -2.17
C VAL A 58 -14.48 -18.44 -1.28
N ALA A 59 -14.89 -19.16 -0.23
CA ALA A 59 -15.90 -18.66 0.70
C ALA A 59 -15.47 -17.39 1.45
N ALA A 60 -14.20 -17.30 1.85
CA ALA A 60 -13.66 -16.10 2.49
C ALA A 60 -13.60 -14.91 1.51
N THR A 61 -13.28 -15.18 0.25
CA THR A 61 -13.28 -14.16 -0.81
C THR A 61 -14.70 -13.66 -1.11
N ASP A 62 -15.69 -14.53 -1.22
CA ASP A 62 -17.10 -14.17 -1.42
C ASP A 62 -17.64 -13.35 -0.24
N ALA A 63 -17.28 -13.73 0.99
CA ALA A 63 -17.64 -12.97 2.19
C ALA A 63 -17.01 -11.57 2.20
N ALA A 64 -15.75 -11.44 1.79
CA ALA A 64 -15.08 -10.15 1.69
C ALA A 64 -15.72 -9.24 0.62
N ILE A 65 -16.09 -9.78 -0.54
CA ILE A 65 -16.80 -9.06 -1.60
C ILE A 65 -18.16 -8.57 -1.09
N SER A 66 -18.91 -9.43 -0.42
CA SER A 66 -20.22 -9.08 0.15
C SER A 66 -20.10 -7.96 1.18
N SER A 67 -19.16 -8.08 2.10
CA SER A 67 -18.87 -7.04 3.11
C SER A 67 -18.48 -5.70 2.48
N ALA A 68 -17.66 -5.73 1.42
CA ALA A 68 -17.31 -4.52 0.67
C ALA A 68 -18.51 -3.87 0.00
N ALA A 69 -19.44 -4.66 -0.58
CA ALA A 69 -20.67 -4.17 -1.19
C ALA A 69 -21.61 -3.52 -0.16
N GLU A 70 -21.73 -4.10 1.04
CA GLU A 70 -22.49 -3.52 2.14
C GLU A 70 -21.86 -2.20 2.61
N ALA A 71 -20.56 -2.17 2.84
CA ALA A 71 -19.83 -0.96 3.23
C ALA A 71 -19.97 0.17 2.19
N PHE A 72 -19.97 -0.15 0.90
CA PHE A 72 -20.17 0.81 -0.18
C PHE A 72 -21.50 1.56 -0.08
N SER A 73 -22.56 0.91 0.38
CA SER A 73 -23.90 1.54 0.53
C SER A 73 -23.84 2.78 1.43
N VAL A 74 -23.03 2.76 2.48
CA VAL A 74 -22.80 3.89 3.41
C VAL A 74 -21.73 4.83 2.87
N TRP A 75 -20.63 4.26 2.36
CA TRP A 75 -19.49 5.05 1.90
C TRP A 75 -19.82 5.96 0.72
N ARG A 76 -20.65 5.50 -0.21
CA ARG A 76 -21.05 6.28 -1.40
C ARG A 76 -21.79 7.59 -1.06
N VAL A 77 -22.50 7.63 0.07
CA VAL A 77 -23.23 8.82 0.51
C VAL A 77 -22.46 9.66 1.54
N THR A 78 -21.31 9.18 2.00
CA THR A 78 -20.45 9.94 2.89
C THR A 78 -19.87 11.15 2.14
N PRO A 79 -19.96 12.38 2.67
CA PRO A 79 -19.44 13.57 2.01
C PRO A 79 -17.97 13.46 1.62
N ALA A 80 -17.61 13.91 0.43
CA ALA A 80 -16.24 13.78 -0.10
C ALA A 80 -15.16 14.33 0.84
N PRO A 81 -15.32 15.50 1.50
CA PRO A 81 -14.31 15.97 2.46
C PRO A 81 -14.14 15.08 3.68
N VAL A 82 -15.19 14.37 4.13
CA VAL A 82 -15.13 13.41 5.24
C VAL A 82 -14.32 12.17 4.80
N ARG A 83 -14.56 11.68 3.58
CA ARG A 83 -13.73 10.61 3.01
C ARG A 83 -12.29 11.04 2.83
N GLY A 84 -12.06 12.30 2.41
CA GLY A 84 -10.74 12.90 2.30
C GLY A 84 -10.00 12.96 3.65
N ALA A 85 -10.70 13.15 4.77
CA ALA A 85 -10.07 13.13 6.09
C ALA A 85 -9.46 11.75 6.45
N LEU A 86 -10.10 10.65 6.02
CA LEU A 86 -9.53 9.31 6.17
C LEU A 86 -8.22 9.18 5.37
N VAL A 87 -8.22 9.65 4.11
CA VAL A 87 -7.03 9.62 3.26
C VAL A 87 -5.91 10.51 3.82
N ALA A 88 -6.26 11.67 4.42
CA ALA A 88 -5.28 12.52 5.12
C ALA A 88 -4.62 11.78 6.30
N ARG A 89 -5.41 11.03 7.09
CA ARG A 89 -4.85 10.21 8.18
C ARG A 89 -3.95 9.09 7.66
N LEU A 90 -4.32 8.46 6.55
CA LEU A 90 -3.45 7.47 5.88
C LEU A 90 -2.11 8.11 5.47
N GLY A 91 -2.14 9.29 4.82
CA GLY A 91 -0.92 10.02 4.46
C GLY A 91 -0.02 10.32 5.67
N GLN A 92 -0.59 10.73 6.81
CA GLN A 92 0.17 10.94 8.05
C GLN A 92 0.85 9.66 8.54
N LEU A 93 0.14 8.53 8.54
CA LEU A 93 0.71 7.23 8.92
C LEU A 93 1.84 6.79 7.98
N LEU A 94 1.70 7.05 6.68
CA LEU A 94 2.76 6.77 5.70
C LEU A 94 4.00 7.61 5.99
N VAL A 95 3.86 8.87 6.42
CA VAL A 95 4.99 9.72 6.84
C VAL A 95 5.63 9.16 8.11
N GLU A 96 4.83 8.83 9.13
CA GLU A 96 5.29 8.29 10.41
C GLU A 96 6.12 7.00 10.23
N HIS A 97 5.70 6.12 9.31
CA HIS A 97 6.28 4.79 9.08
C HIS A 97 7.07 4.66 7.77
N LYS A 98 7.48 5.78 7.18
CA LYS A 98 8.12 5.78 5.85
C LYS A 98 9.33 4.86 5.75
N ALA A 99 10.19 4.86 6.76
CA ALA A 99 11.40 4.04 6.74
C ALA A 99 11.11 2.53 6.86
N ASP A 100 10.12 2.15 7.68
CA ASP A 100 9.72 0.76 7.87
C ASP A 100 9.05 0.20 6.61
N LEU A 101 8.16 0.99 5.99
CA LEU A 101 7.52 0.62 4.73
C LEU A 101 8.55 0.51 3.58
N ALA A 102 9.50 1.43 3.49
CA ALA A 102 10.60 1.35 2.53
C ALA A 102 11.47 0.10 2.75
N ALA A 103 11.66 -0.33 4.01
CA ALA A 103 12.34 -1.58 4.30
C ALA A 103 11.62 -2.79 3.72
N LEU A 104 10.29 -2.85 3.80
CA LEU A 104 9.47 -3.90 3.17
C LEU A 104 9.61 -3.87 1.64
N VAL A 105 9.50 -2.70 1.02
CA VAL A 105 9.69 -2.53 -0.43
C VAL A 105 11.07 -3.02 -0.88
N THR A 106 12.11 -2.68 -0.11
CA THR A 106 13.49 -3.15 -0.39
C THR A 106 13.56 -4.68 -0.39
N VAL A 107 13.00 -5.33 0.62
CA VAL A 107 13.07 -6.79 0.75
C VAL A 107 12.22 -7.49 -0.30
N GLU A 108 11.02 -7.01 -0.56
CA GLU A 108 10.07 -7.63 -1.50
C GLU A 108 10.45 -7.42 -2.97
N ALA A 109 10.82 -6.19 -3.34
CA ALA A 109 11.09 -5.81 -4.73
C ALA A 109 12.58 -5.72 -5.09
N GLY A 110 13.47 -5.84 -4.11
CA GLY A 110 14.92 -5.70 -4.34
C GLY A 110 15.37 -4.28 -4.68
N LYS A 111 14.54 -3.27 -4.47
CA LYS A 111 14.89 -1.87 -4.69
C LYS A 111 15.94 -1.40 -3.69
N ILE A 112 16.85 -0.53 -4.11
CA ILE A 112 17.77 0.13 -3.17
C ILE A 112 16.98 1.05 -2.22
N ASN A 113 17.52 1.29 -1.04
CA ASN A 113 16.79 2.01 0.01
C ASN A 113 16.30 3.42 -0.41
N SER A 114 17.09 4.13 -1.22
CA SER A 114 16.70 5.46 -1.73
C SER A 114 15.50 5.41 -2.66
N GLU A 115 15.41 4.40 -3.54
CA GLU A 115 14.26 4.19 -4.41
C GLU A 115 13.04 3.74 -3.62
N ALA A 116 13.21 2.82 -2.66
CA ALA A 116 12.14 2.36 -1.81
C ALA A 116 11.53 3.51 -0.97
N LEU A 117 12.35 4.44 -0.46
CA LEU A 117 11.87 5.66 0.18
C LEU A 117 11.12 6.57 -0.79
N GLY A 118 11.52 6.61 -2.07
CA GLY A 118 10.81 7.33 -3.13
C GLY A 118 9.42 6.76 -3.41
N GLU A 119 9.27 5.43 -3.45
CA GLU A 119 7.97 4.76 -3.62
C GLU A 119 6.98 5.14 -2.50
N VAL A 120 7.46 5.13 -1.25
CA VAL A 120 6.60 5.54 -0.12
C VAL A 120 6.29 7.04 -0.16
N GLN A 121 7.24 7.87 -0.65
CA GLN A 121 6.97 9.29 -0.85
C GLN A 121 5.86 9.51 -1.87
N GLU A 122 5.86 8.78 -2.98
CA GLU A 122 4.80 8.85 -3.98
C GLU A 122 3.43 8.50 -3.38
N MET A 123 3.36 7.48 -2.51
CA MET A 123 2.11 7.18 -1.78
C MET A 123 1.64 8.36 -0.93
N ILE A 124 2.55 9.07 -0.26
CA ILE A 124 2.24 10.25 0.55
C ILE A 124 1.71 11.38 -0.34
N ASP A 125 2.40 11.67 -1.43
CA ASP A 125 2.05 12.74 -2.38
C ASP A 125 0.67 12.49 -3.01
N ILE A 126 0.37 11.24 -3.36
CA ILE A 126 -0.95 10.85 -3.87
C ILE A 126 -2.05 11.00 -2.82
N CYS A 127 -1.78 10.72 -1.54
CA CYS A 127 -2.74 10.99 -0.48
C CYS A 127 -3.05 12.49 -0.37
N GLU A 128 -2.03 13.35 -0.39
CA GLU A 128 -2.21 14.81 -0.34
C GLU A 128 -3.00 15.32 -1.55
N PHE A 129 -2.65 14.85 -2.75
CA PHE A 129 -3.36 15.18 -3.98
C PHE A 129 -4.84 14.77 -3.92
N ALA A 130 -5.14 13.54 -3.49
CA ALA A 130 -6.51 13.03 -3.37
C ALA A 130 -7.34 13.83 -2.35
N VAL A 131 -6.73 14.23 -1.23
CA VAL A 131 -7.37 15.12 -0.24
C VAL A 131 -7.75 16.46 -0.87
N GLY A 132 -6.85 17.07 -1.64
CA GLY A 132 -7.10 18.29 -2.40
C GLY A 132 -8.28 18.14 -3.36
N LEU A 133 -8.27 17.07 -4.17
CA LEU A 133 -9.34 16.77 -5.13
C LEU A 133 -10.70 16.56 -4.46
N SER A 134 -10.75 16.04 -3.24
CA SER A 134 -12.01 15.81 -2.52
C SER A 134 -12.86 17.09 -2.33
N ARG A 135 -12.22 18.26 -2.45
CA ARG A 135 -12.85 19.57 -2.34
C ARG A 135 -12.94 20.34 -3.67
N GLN A 136 -12.41 19.80 -4.77
CA GLN A 136 -12.27 20.47 -6.06
C GLN A 136 -13.07 19.82 -7.19
N LEU A 137 -13.87 18.82 -6.91
CA LEU A 137 -14.72 18.17 -7.90
C LEU A 137 -15.99 19.00 -8.15
N TYR A 138 -15.81 20.15 -8.77
CA TYR A 138 -16.92 21.11 -9.03
C TYR A 138 -17.88 20.65 -10.13
N GLY A 139 -17.49 19.65 -10.93
CA GLY A 139 -18.21 19.28 -12.14
C GLY A 139 -18.11 20.38 -13.23
N ARG A 140 -18.66 20.08 -14.38
CA ARG A 140 -18.79 21.02 -15.50
C ARG A 140 -20.19 20.91 -16.08
N THR A 141 -20.80 22.05 -16.37
CA THR A 141 -22.04 22.10 -17.17
C THR A 141 -21.75 22.83 -18.45
N ILE A 142 -22.24 22.31 -19.56
CA ILE A 142 -22.14 22.96 -20.86
C ILE A 142 -23.55 23.24 -21.44
N ALA A 143 -23.64 24.27 -22.26
CA ALA A 143 -24.88 24.54 -22.95
C ALA A 143 -25.24 23.42 -23.91
N SER A 144 -26.53 23.12 -24.00
CA SER A 144 -27.08 22.20 -24.99
C SER A 144 -27.74 22.99 -26.12
N GLU A 145 -27.65 22.50 -27.32
CA GLU A 145 -28.39 23.05 -28.48
C GLU A 145 -29.89 22.75 -28.35
N ARG A 146 -30.29 21.84 -27.48
CA ARG A 146 -31.70 21.52 -27.23
C ARG A 146 -32.29 22.47 -26.19
N PRO A 147 -33.44 23.14 -26.50
CA PRO A 147 -34.11 24.00 -25.52
C PRO A 147 -34.44 23.24 -24.22
N GLY A 148 -34.16 23.87 -23.08
CA GLY A 148 -34.44 23.27 -21.75
C GLY A 148 -33.53 22.15 -21.32
N HIS A 149 -32.48 21.81 -22.05
CA HIS A 149 -31.51 20.80 -21.73
C HIS A 149 -30.16 21.38 -21.28
N ARG A 150 -29.48 20.63 -20.42
CA ARG A 150 -28.14 20.96 -19.93
C ARG A 150 -27.31 19.68 -19.89
N LEU A 151 -26.05 19.75 -20.33
CA LEU A 151 -25.11 18.65 -20.25
C LEU A 151 -24.24 18.82 -18.99
N MET A 152 -24.01 17.74 -18.24
CA MET A 152 -23.19 17.71 -17.02
C MET A 152 -22.15 16.61 -17.12
#